data_8e1867f1a423d1c87e29232d461683d3
#
_entry.id   8e1867f1a423d1c87e29232d461683d3
#
_cell.length_a   1.000
_cell.length_b   1.000
_cell.length_c   1.000
_cell.angle_alpha   90.00
_cell.angle_beta   90.00
_cell.angle_gamma   90.00
#
_symmetry.space_group_name_H-M   'P 1'
#
loop_
_entity.id
_entity.type
_entity.pdbx_description
1 polymer ?
#
loop_
_entity_poly.entity_id
_entity_poly.type
_entity_poly.pdbx_seq_one_letter_code
_entity_poly.pdbx_strand_id
1 'polypeptide(L)'
;SRSSSCFAVHHVLSGPPTYAGGPLSINDFERLTAMKLPVRRVIGILNGFFNPLLLCAFLPIIEGAPGLDLTGPTGFWGQLIVATVIAEVLSALPLFGKTVGMCLDFFGFEQGSASHKIAGTVIGATLLFMVIGFGEIAFQGGFGTIEGRTFFARWAGLVTKGWAFVVIAGVLLDPFTAALGRMMVREER
;
A
#
# COMPACT_ATOMS: atom_id res chain seq x y z
N SER A 1 -7.58 -32.28 47.01
CA SER A 1 -7.27 -32.92 45.73
C SER A 1 -7.08 -31.82 44.67
N ARG A 2 -5.82 -31.59 44.30
CA ARG A 2 -5.41 -30.68 43.27
C ARG A 2 -5.30 -31.47 41.96
N SER A 3 -6.11 -31.18 40.97
CA SER A 3 -5.90 -31.65 39.60
C SER A 3 -5.26 -30.56 38.79
N SER A 4 -3.97 -30.74 38.53
CA SER A 4 -3.19 -29.91 37.60
C SER A 4 -3.50 -30.37 36.17
N SER A 5 -4.25 -29.56 35.44
CA SER A 5 -4.43 -29.77 34.00
C SER A 5 -3.21 -29.20 33.26
N CYS A 6 -2.34 -30.07 32.76
CA CYS A 6 -1.30 -29.78 31.82
C CYS A 6 -1.93 -29.31 30.49
N PHE A 7 -1.74 -28.06 30.15
CA PHE A 7 -1.99 -27.55 28.81
C PHE A 7 -0.83 -28.02 27.92
N ALA A 8 -1.07 -29.06 27.14
CA ALA A 8 -0.17 -29.46 26.06
C ALA A 8 -0.39 -28.52 24.86
N VAL A 9 0.53 -27.60 24.71
CA VAL A 9 0.65 -26.79 23.48
C VAL A 9 1.15 -27.70 22.39
N HIS A 10 0.25 -28.19 21.53
CA HIS A 10 0.60 -28.82 20.27
C HIS A 10 1.12 -27.72 19.31
N HIS A 11 2.43 -27.54 19.27
CA HIS A 11 3.12 -26.91 18.17
C HIS A 11 2.93 -27.80 16.93
N VAL A 12 1.91 -27.51 16.12
CA VAL A 12 1.87 -27.98 14.73
C VAL A 12 2.85 -27.12 13.95
N LEU A 13 4.10 -27.56 13.94
CA LEU A 13 5.08 -27.13 12.95
C LEU A 13 4.63 -27.68 11.59
N SER A 14 3.83 -26.91 10.86
CA SER A 14 3.69 -27.11 9.42
C SER A 14 5.04 -26.72 8.79
N GLY A 15 5.92 -27.71 8.69
CA GLY A 15 7.15 -27.60 7.91
C GLY A 15 6.84 -27.21 6.46
N PRO A 16 7.76 -26.54 5.76
CA PRO A 16 7.61 -26.28 4.35
C PRO A 16 7.38 -27.62 3.63
N PRO A 17 6.58 -27.63 2.53
CA PRO A 17 6.33 -28.84 1.79
C PRO A 17 7.68 -29.47 1.39
N THR A 18 7.94 -30.68 1.88
CA THR A 18 9.09 -31.48 1.49
C THR A 18 8.91 -31.86 0.01
N TYR A 19 9.59 -31.14 -0.86
CA TYR A 19 9.78 -31.54 -2.24
C TYR A 19 10.66 -32.81 -2.24
N ALA A 20 10.03 -33.96 -2.39
CA ALA A 20 10.69 -35.19 -2.79
C ALA A 20 11.07 -35.04 -4.27
N GLY A 21 12.21 -34.43 -4.56
CA GLY A 21 12.70 -34.22 -5.92
C GLY A 21 14.21 -34.22 -5.91
N GLY A 22 14.79 -35.00 -6.82
CA GLY A 22 16.23 -35.04 -7.09
C GLY A 22 16.83 -33.67 -7.44
N PRO A 23 18.12 -33.55 -7.74
CA PRO A 23 18.78 -32.29 -7.99
C PRO A 23 18.04 -31.50 -9.06
N LEU A 24 17.66 -30.24 -8.71
CA LEU A 24 16.98 -29.30 -9.60
C LEU A 24 17.75 -29.21 -10.92
N SER A 25 17.10 -29.53 -12.02
CA SER A 25 17.71 -29.40 -13.35
C SER A 25 17.85 -27.90 -13.68
N ILE A 26 18.82 -27.56 -14.53
CA ILE A 26 19.01 -26.18 -15.04
C ILE A 26 17.70 -25.64 -15.63
N ASN A 27 16.88 -26.49 -16.27
CA ASN A 27 15.58 -26.13 -16.82
C ASN A 27 14.52 -25.81 -15.75
N ASP A 28 14.63 -26.40 -14.55
CA ASP A 28 13.76 -26.05 -13.42
C ASP A 28 14.16 -24.72 -12.82
N PHE A 29 15.45 -24.39 -12.84
CA PHE A 29 15.95 -23.09 -12.41
C PHE A 29 15.57 -21.98 -13.40
N GLU A 30 15.61 -22.24 -14.72
CA GLU A 30 15.12 -21.31 -15.74
C GLU A 30 13.60 -21.12 -15.65
N ARG A 31 12.83 -22.14 -15.31
CA ARG A 31 11.39 -22.01 -15.04
C ARG A 31 11.07 -21.25 -13.77
N LEU A 32 11.91 -21.34 -12.74
CA LEU A 32 11.79 -20.56 -11.51
C LEU A 32 12.23 -19.10 -11.70
N THR A 33 13.16 -18.84 -12.62
CA THR A 33 13.62 -17.48 -12.97
C THR A 33 12.78 -16.81 -14.04
N ALA A 34 12.00 -17.56 -14.85
CA ALA A 34 10.88 -17.01 -15.62
C ALA A 34 9.74 -16.66 -14.65
N MET A 35 10.03 -15.74 -13.71
CA MET A 35 9.15 -15.35 -12.62
C MET A 35 7.90 -14.68 -13.20
N LYS A 36 6.82 -15.42 -13.26
CA LYS A 36 5.48 -14.82 -13.22
C LYS A 36 5.44 -13.97 -11.96
N LEU A 37 5.38 -12.66 -12.13
CA LEU A 37 5.20 -11.75 -11.01
C LEU A 37 4.04 -12.28 -10.16
N PRO A 38 4.22 -12.58 -8.88
CA PRO A 38 3.11 -13.13 -8.09
C PRO A 38 1.96 -12.13 -8.14
N VAL A 39 0.74 -12.60 -8.34
CA VAL A 39 -0.50 -11.77 -8.44
C VAL A 39 -0.50 -10.64 -7.40
N ARG A 40 -0.02 -10.93 -6.21
CA ARG A 40 0.09 -9.96 -5.12
C ARG A 40 0.98 -8.76 -5.46
N ARG A 41 2.05 -8.98 -6.23
CA ARG A 41 2.97 -7.92 -6.64
C ARG A 41 2.37 -7.05 -7.74
N VAL A 42 1.65 -7.65 -8.66
CA VAL A 42 0.89 -6.93 -9.71
C VAL A 42 -0.18 -6.05 -9.06
N ILE A 43 -0.94 -6.58 -8.10
CA ILE A 43 -1.94 -5.81 -7.34
C ILE A 43 -1.26 -4.65 -6.60
N GLY A 44 -0.11 -4.87 -5.98
CA GLY A 44 0.67 -3.82 -5.31
C GLY A 44 1.05 -2.68 -6.25
N ILE A 45 1.59 -3.00 -7.43
CA ILE A 45 1.95 -2.01 -8.47
C ILE A 45 0.72 -1.23 -8.95
N LEU A 46 -0.39 -1.93 -9.20
CA LEU A 46 -1.63 -1.28 -9.61
C LEU A 46 -2.15 -0.31 -8.53
N ASN A 47 -2.14 -0.73 -7.28
CA ASN A 47 -2.51 0.14 -6.16
C ASN A 47 -1.53 1.32 -6.01
N GLY A 48 -0.23 1.08 -6.18
CA GLY A 48 0.83 2.09 -6.15
C GLY A 48 0.69 3.14 -7.25
N PHE A 49 0.01 2.83 -8.35
CA PHE A 49 -0.28 3.76 -9.44
C PHE A 49 -1.65 4.42 -9.30
N PHE A 50 -2.72 3.64 -9.10
CA PHE A 50 -4.08 4.18 -9.10
C PHE A 50 -4.39 5.07 -7.90
N ASN A 51 -3.86 4.76 -6.72
CA ASN A 51 -4.05 5.62 -5.54
C ASN A 51 -3.43 7.01 -5.73
N PRO A 52 -2.14 7.16 -6.11
CA PRO A 52 -1.56 8.45 -6.46
C PRO A 52 -2.31 9.17 -7.58
N LEU A 53 -2.74 8.46 -8.62
CA LEU A 53 -3.49 9.04 -9.73
C LEU A 53 -4.78 9.72 -9.27
N LEU A 54 -5.58 9.01 -8.45
CA LEU A 54 -6.80 9.57 -7.88
C LEU A 54 -6.50 10.74 -6.95
N LEU A 55 -5.46 10.61 -6.14
CA LEU A 55 -5.06 11.64 -5.19
C LEU A 55 -4.68 12.92 -5.92
N CYS A 56 -3.78 12.85 -6.90
CA CYS A 56 -3.36 14.01 -7.69
C CYS A 56 -4.48 14.62 -8.53
N ALA A 57 -5.46 13.79 -8.97
CA ALA A 57 -6.58 14.29 -9.76
C ALA A 57 -7.64 15.00 -8.93
N PHE A 58 -7.94 14.50 -7.73
CA PHE A 58 -9.07 14.99 -6.93
C PHE A 58 -8.67 15.92 -5.78
N LEU A 59 -7.45 15.79 -5.26
CA LEU A 59 -7.01 16.58 -4.12
C LEU A 59 -7.03 18.09 -4.40
N PRO A 60 -6.53 18.61 -5.55
CA PRO A 60 -6.62 20.02 -5.88
C PRO A 60 -8.09 20.53 -5.89
N ILE A 61 -9.02 19.70 -6.36
CA ILE A 61 -10.45 20.04 -6.38
C ILE A 61 -11.00 20.13 -4.95
N ILE A 62 -10.63 19.20 -4.07
CA ILE A 62 -11.02 19.19 -2.66
C ILE A 62 -10.44 20.41 -1.92
N GLU A 63 -9.26 20.86 -2.31
CA GLU A 63 -8.61 22.04 -1.77
C GLU A 63 -9.19 23.36 -2.29
N GLY A 64 -10.07 23.29 -3.29
CA GLY A 64 -10.73 24.46 -3.86
C GLY A 64 -9.93 25.11 -4.99
N ALA A 65 -8.99 24.40 -5.58
CA ALA A 65 -8.30 24.87 -6.77
C ALA A 65 -9.27 24.96 -7.96
N PRO A 66 -9.11 25.95 -8.85
CA PRO A 66 -10.02 26.18 -10.00
C PRO A 66 -9.91 25.07 -11.07
N GLY A 67 -8.98 24.13 -10.93
CA GLY A 67 -8.75 23.01 -11.84
C GLY A 67 -7.41 22.34 -11.62
N LEU A 68 -7.11 21.35 -12.47
CA LEU A 68 -5.83 20.66 -12.49
C LEU A 68 -4.80 21.54 -13.22
N ASP A 69 -3.75 21.90 -12.52
CA ASP A 69 -2.56 22.46 -13.19
C ASP A 69 -1.80 21.33 -13.89
N LEU A 70 -1.92 21.27 -15.20
CA LEU A 70 -1.24 20.27 -16.03
C LEU A 70 0.18 20.72 -16.45
N THR A 71 0.57 21.95 -16.05
CA THR A 71 1.80 22.59 -16.51
C THR A 71 2.85 22.66 -15.40
N GLY A 72 4.11 22.69 -15.80
CA GLY A 72 5.21 22.86 -14.88
C GLY A 72 5.62 21.58 -14.10
N PRO A 73 6.80 21.62 -13.48
CA PRO A 73 7.37 20.48 -12.77
C PRO A 73 6.61 20.13 -11.48
N THR A 74 5.92 21.09 -10.86
CA THR A 74 5.09 20.92 -9.67
C THR A 74 3.60 20.73 -9.99
N GLY A 75 3.24 20.70 -11.27
CA GLY A 75 1.88 20.42 -11.73
C GLY A 75 1.51 18.95 -11.58
N PHE A 76 0.35 18.59 -12.08
CA PHE A 76 -0.23 17.23 -11.96
C PHE A 76 0.76 16.10 -12.28
N TRP A 77 1.49 16.19 -13.39
CA TRP A 77 2.41 15.13 -13.80
C TRP A 77 3.61 14.99 -12.86
N GLY A 78 4.16 16.11 -12.39
CA GLY A 78 5.26 16.08 -11.44
C GLY A 78 4.83 15.48 -10.10
N GLN A 79 3.68 15.87 -9.60
CA GLN A 79 3.09 15.32 -8.37
C GLN A 79 2.80 13.82 -8.53
N LEU A 80 2.19 13.40 -9.64
CA LEU A 80 1.90 12.00 -9.91
C LEU A 80 3.16 11.14 -9.95
N ILE A 81 4.24 11.61 -10.57
CA ILE A 81 5.52 10.89 -10.59
C ILE A 81 6.07 10.74 -9.17
N VAL A 82 6.13 11.84 -8.41
CA VAL A 82 6.65 11.82 -7.04
C VAL A 82 5.81 10.92 -6.14
N ALA A 83 4.50 11.04 -6.17
CA ALA A 83 3.58 10.22 -5.38
C ALA A 83 3.69 8.74 -5.74
N THR A 84 3.77 8.40 -7.04
CA THR A 84 3.92 7.02 -7.50
C THR A 84 5.26 6.42 -7.07
N VAL A 85 6.36 7.16 -7.22
CA VAL A 85 7.68 6.69 -6.77
C VAL A 85 7.69 6.43 -5.27
N ILE A 86 7.14 7.33 -4.47
CA ILE A 86 7.04 7.15 -3.01
C ILE A 86 6.18 5.93 -2.69
N ALA A 87 5.03 5.77 -3.34
CA ALA A 87 4.13 4.64 -3.13
C ALA A 87 4.80 3.29 -3.45
N GLU A 88 5.49 3.20 -4.59
CA GLU A 88 6.19 1.97 -5.00
C GLU A 88 7.35 1.64 -4.07
N VAL A 89 8.17 2.62 -3.69
CA VAL A 89 9.27 2.42 -2.75
C VAL A 89 8.74 1.93 -1.40
N LEU A 90 7.70 2.57 -0.86
CA LEU A 90 7.12 2.15 0.42
C LEU A 90 6.50 0.76 0.36
N SER A 91 5.77 0.46 -0.72
CA SER A 91 5.13 -0.84 -0.92
C SER A 91 6.16 -1.98 -1.09
N ALA A 92 7.34 -1.67 -1.63
CA ALA A 92 8.45 -2.62 -1.76
C ALA A 92 9.16 -2.89 -0.42
N LEU A 93 9.03 -1.98 0.55
CA LEU A 93 9.67 -2.15 1.85
C LEU A 93 8.91 -3.17 2.72
N PRO A 94 9.58 -4.23 3.21
CA PRO A 94 8.94 -5.19 4.10
C PRO A 94 8.49 -4.57 5.43
N LEU A 95 9.08 -3.44 5.80
CA LEU A 95 8.72 -2.67 7.00
C LEU A 95 7.28 -2.15 6.92
N PHE A 96 6.83 -1.68 5.75
CA PHE A 96 5.49 -1.16 5.56
C PHE A 96 4.42 -2.21 5.89
N GLY A 97 4.54 -3.41 5.29
CA GLY A 97 3.63 -4.51 5.58
C GLY A 97 3.66 -4.97 7.05
N LYS A 98 4.86 -4.97 7.68
CA LYS A 98 4.99 -5.27 9.11
C LYS A 98 4.29 -4.24 9.98
N THR A 99 4.42 -2.96 9.67
CA THR A 99 3.77 -1.87 10.43
C THR A 99 2.25 -2.00 10.35
N VAL A 100 1.69 -2.25 9.16
CA VAL A 100 0.25 -2.50 9.00
C VAL A 100 -0.19 -3.72 9.83
N GLY A 101 0.57 -4.82 9.76
CA GLY A 101 0.31 -6.03 10.55
C GLY A 101 0.32 -5.76 12.05
N MET A 102 1.34 -5.06 12.56
CA MET A 102 1.42 -4.67 13.97
C MET A 102 0.22 -3.83 14.43
N CYS A 103 -0.23 -2.89 13.59
CA CYS A 103 -1.44 -2.12 13.90
C CYS A 103 -2.69 -3.01 13.96
N LEU A 104 -2.85 -3.94 13.03
CA LEU A 104 -3.97 -4.88 13.03
C LEU A 104 -3.99 -5.78 14.25
N ASP A 105 -2.82 -6.30 14.63
CA ASP A 105 -2.65 -7.12 15.84
C ASP A 105 -2.94 -6.32 17.11
N PHE A 106 -2.49 -5.07 17.18
CA PHE A 106 -2.75 -4.15 18.30
C PHE A 106 -4.25 -3.89 18.50
N PHE A 107 -5.01 -3.74 17.41
CA PHE A 107 -6.47 -3.55 17.46
C PHE A 107 -7.24 -4.86 17.60
N GLY A 108 -6.58 -6.01 17.61
CA GLY A 108 -7.19 -7.32 17.83
C GLY A 108 -8.07 -7.82 16.69
N PHE A 109 -7.80 -7.40 15.43
CA PHE A 109 -8.54 -7.90 14.28
C PHE A 109 -8.17 -9.36 13.98
N GLU A 110 -9.17 -10.22 13.94
CA GLU A 110 -9.01 -11.64 13.64
C GLU A 110 -8.52 -11.84 12.18
N GLN A 111 -7.38 -12.54 12.05
CA GLN A 111 -6.77 -12.78 10.74
C GLN A 111 -7.70 -13.50 9.77
N GLY A 112 -7.79 -13.00 8.54
CA GLY A 112 -8.64 -13.56 7.49
C GLY A 112 -10.09 -13.08 7.50
N SER A 113 -10.55 -12.40 8.55
CA SER A 113 -11.89 -11.80 8.61
C SER A 113 -12.07 -10.66 7.61
N ALA A 114 -13.32 -10.31 7.27
CA ALA A 114 -13.62 -9.16 6.42
C ALA A 114 -13.17 -7.86 7.09
N SER A 115 -13.37 -7.74 8.41
CA SER A 115 -12.92 -6.59 9.21
C SER A 115 -11.40 -6.41 9.18
N HIS A 116 -10.63 -7.50 9.28
CA HIS A 116 -9.17 -7.47 9.16
C HIS A 116 -8.72 -6.93 7.78
N LYS A 117 -9.38 -7.34 6.69
CA LYS A 117 -9.05 -6.87 5.34
C LYS A 117 -9.35 -5.37 5.19
N ILE A 118 -10.54 -4.93 5.59
CA ILE A 118 -10.94 -3.53 5.51
C ILE A 118 -10.04 -2.66 6.39
N ALA A 119 -9.81 -3.07 7.65
CA ALA A 119 -8.91 -2.36 8.54
C ALA A 119 -7.48 -2.28 7.99
N GLY A 120 -6.97 -3.36 7.39
CA GLY A 120 -5.68 -3.38 6.72
C GLY A 120 -5.59 -2.38 5.57
N THR A 121 -6.62 -2.28 4.74
CA THR A 121 -6.71 -1.28 3.66
C THR A 121 -6.76 0.14 4.24
N VAL A 122 -7.57 0.38 5.27
CA VAL A 122 -7.69 1.70 5.92
C VAL A 122 -6.36 2.13 6.53
N ILE A 123 -5.72 1.27 7.31
CA ILE A 123 -4.44 1.55 7.96
C ILE A 123 -3.34 1.75 6.90
N GLY A 124 -3.27 0.87 5.91
CA GLY A 124 -2.31 0.97 4.82
C GLY A 124 -2.47 2.24 4.02
N ALA A 125 -3.69 2.59 3.61
CA ALA A 125 -4.00 3.83 2.90
C ALA A 125 -3.65 5.07 3.72
N THR A 126 -3.93 5.06 5.02
CA THR A 126 -3.60 6.16 5.94
C THR A 126 -2.09 6.37 6.03
N LEU A 127 -1.33 5.31 6.29
CA LEU A 127 0.13 5.41 6.39
C LEU A 127 0.77 5.86 5.07
N LEU A 128 0.30 5.29 3.96
CA LEU A 128 0.78 5.63 2.63
C LEU A 128 0.50 7.10 2.32
N PHE A 129 -0.71 7.56 2.58
CA PHE A 129 -1.11 8.94 2.35
C PHE A 129 -0.32 9.95 3.20
N MET A 130 -0.05 9.63 4.47
CA MET A 130 0.77 10.48 5.32
C MET A 130 2.17 10.69 4.74
N VAL A 131 2.81 9.62 4.23
CA VAL A 131 4.16 9.71 3.68
C VAL A 131 4.17 10.35 2.30
N ILE A 132 3.23 10.00 1.43
CA ILE A 132 3.08 10.64 0.11
C ILE A 132 2.82 12.13 0.29
N GLY A 133 1.86 12.51 1.13
CA GLY A 133 1.55 13.91 1.38
C GLY A 133 2.72 14.70 1.96
N PHE A 134 3.54 14.06 2.82
CA PHE A 134 4.78 14.66 3.29
C PHE A 134 5.75 14.94 2.13
N GLY A 135 5.97 13.95 1.26
CA GLY A 135 6.82 14.09 0.10
C GLY A 135 6.32 15.13 -0.90
N GLU A 136 5.01 15.17 -1.16
CA GLU A 136 4.40 16.15 -2.07
C GLU A 136 4.51 17.58 -1.56
N ILE A 137 4.21 17.83 -0.30
CA ILE A 137 4.37 19.16 0.30
C ILE A 137 5.83 19.61 0.29
N ALA A 138 6.77 18.68 0.52
CA ALA A 138 8.20 18.96 0.40
C ALA A 138 8.60 19.28 -1.04
N PHE A 139 8.06 18.55 -2.01
CA PHE A 139 8.32 18.75 -3.44
C PHE A 139 7.75 20.08 -3.97
N GLN A 140 6.52 20.43 -3.58
CA GLN A 140 5.85 21.64 -4.03
C GLN A 140 6.49 22.93 -3.51
N GLY A 141 6.97 22.95 -2.29
CA GLY A 141 7.42 24.19 -1.68
C GLY A 141 8.52 24.06 -0.62
N GLY A 142 9.19 22.91 -0.59
CA GLY A 142 10.23 22.64 0.40
C GLY A 142 9.72 22.67 1.84
N PHE A 143 10.67 22.67 2.76
CA PHE A 143 10.40 22.68 4.21
C PHE A 143 10.17 24.07 4.79
N GLY A 144 10.24 25.10 3.97
CA GLY A 144 10.04 26.51 4.39
C GLY A 144 8.59 26.88 4.69
N THR A 145 8.42 28.12 5.11
CA THR A 145 7.11 28.74 5.29
C THR A 145 6.65 29.35 3.98
N ILE A 146 5.44 28.99 3.51
CA ILE A 146 4.81 29.53 2.31
C ILE A 146 3.47 30.13 2.72
N GLU A 147 3.19 31.36 2.28
CA GLU A 147 1.96 32.08 2.59
C GLU A 147 1.63 32.13 4.10
N GLY A 148 2.67 32.28 4.93
CA GLY A 148 2.54 32.29 6.38
C GLY A 148 2.27 30.94 7.05
N ARG A 149 2.23 29.85 6.29
CA ARG A 149 2.03 28.49 6.82
C ARG A 149 3.34 27.70 6.83
N THR A 150 3.66 27.13 7.99
CA THR A 150 4.81 26.24 8.12
C THR A 150 4.58 24.95 7.33
N PHE A 151 5.66 24.23 7.03
CA PHE A 151 5.61 22.92 6.37
C PHE A 151 4.60 21.98 7.04
N PHE A 152 4.68 21.82 8.36
CA PHE A 152 3.79 20.92 9.10
C PHE A 152 2.32 21.38 9.07
N ALA A 153 2.06 22.69 9.07
CA ALA A 153 0.70 23.20 8.95
C ALA A 153 0.09 22.90 7.55
N ARG A 154 0.90 23.00 6.50
CA ARG A 154 0.48 22.62 5.13
C ARG A 154 0.22 21.12 5.04
N TRP A 155 1.15 20.31 5.54
CA TRP A 155 1.00 18.84 5.55
C TRP A 155 -0.22 18.39 6.38
N ALA A 156 -0.40 18.92 7.59
CA ALA A 156 -1.56 18.60 8.41
C ALA A 156 -2.88 19.01 7.74
N GLY A 157 -2.89 20.18 7.07
CA GLY A 157 -4.04 20.64 6.30
C GLY A 157 -4.40 19.69 5.16
N LEU A 158 -3.40 19.20 4.41
CA LEU A 158 -3.55 18.20 3.36
C LEU A 158 -4.13 16.90 3.93
N VAL A 159 -3.51 16.38 4.98
CA VAL A 159 -3.93 15.11 5.61
C VAL A 159 -5.37 15.23 6.12
N THR A 160 -5.72 16.32 6.82
CA THR A 160 -7.07 16.48 7.38
C THR A 160 -8.15 16.54 6.31
N LYS A 161 -7.90 17.22 5.19
CA LYS A 161 -8.87 17.36 4.10
C LYS A 161 -8.95 16.12 3.21
N GLY A 162 -7.80 15.52 2.89
CA GLY A 162 -7.68 14.42 1.94
C GLY A 162 -7.90 13.04 2.54
N TRP A 163 -7.75 12.86 3.86
CA TRP A 163 -7.75 11.54 4.50
C TRP A 163 -9.01 10.71 4.20
N ALA A 164 -10.18 11.29 4.42
CA ALA A 164 -11.44 10.58 4.22
C ALA A 164 -11.60 10.13 2.75
N PHE A 165 -11.23 11.00 1.80
CA PHE A 165 -11.24 10.68 0.38
C PHE A 165 -10.31 9.51 0.05
N VAL A 166 -9.07 9.54 0.53
CA VAL A 166 -8.07 8.50 0.27
C VAL A 166 -8.46 7.16 0.84
N VAL A 167 -9.03 7.15 2.05
CA VAL A 167 -9.53 5.92 2.69
C VAL A 167 -10.69 5.32 1.89
N ILE A 168 -11.67 6.13 1.51
CA ILE A 168 -12.81 5.67 0.70
C ILE A 168 -12.32 5.17 -0.66
N ALA A 169 -11.47 5.93 -1.33
CA ALA A 169 -10.89 5.55 -2.61
C ALA A 169 -10.10 4.23 -2.50
N GLY A 170 -9.28 4.07 -1.46
CA GLY A 170 -8.52 2.85 -1.21
C GLY A 170 -9.42 1.63 -1.04
N VAL A 171 -10.47 1.74 -0.23
CA VAL A 171 -11.44 0.64 -0.01
C VAL A 171 -12.18 0.27 -1.30
N LEU A 172 -12.52 1.26 -2.14
CA LEU A 172 -13.20 1.02 -3.42
C LEU A 172 -12.26 0.48 -4.49
N LEU A 173 -11.00 0.93 -4.51
CA LEU A 173 -10.00 0.49 -5.49
C LEU A 173 -9.47 -0.92 -5.22
N ASP A 174 -9.37 -1.34 -3.98
CA ASP A 174 -8.77 -2.61 -3.61
C ASP A 174 -9.43 -3.82 -4.32
N PRO A 175 -10.77 -3.97 -4.36
CA PRO A 175 -11.40 -5.05 -5.12
C PRO A 175 -11.19 -4.91 -6.65
N PHE A 176 -11.15 -3.67 -7.17
CA PHE A 176 -10.93 -3.42 -8.59
C PHE A 176 -9.49 -3.82 -9.01
N THR A 177 -8.48 -3.36 -8.29
CA THR A 177 -7.08 -3.69 -8.57
C THR A 177 -6.79 -5.17 -8.34
N ALA A 178 -7.45 -5.79 -7.35
CA ALA A 178 -7.38 -7.23 -7.13
C ALA A 178 -7.97 -8.03 -8.30
N ALA A 179 -9.10 -7.59 -8.85
CA ALA A 179 -9.71 -8.22 -10.02
C ALA A 179 -8.81 -8.08 -11.26
N LEU A 180 -8.33 -6.85 -11.51
CA LEU A 180 -7.45 -6.54 -12.64
C LEU A 180 -6.13 -7.32 -12.57
N GLY A 181 -5.48 -7.37 -11.41
CA GLY A 181 -4.24 -8.11 -11.20
C GLY A 181 -4.40 -9.61 -11.43
N ARG A 182 -5.56 -10.19 -11.05
CA ARG A 182 -5.86 -11.61 -11.33
C ARG A 182 -6.08 -11.86 -12.82
N MET A 183 -6.72 -10.95 -13.54
CA MET A 183 -6.92 -11.07 -14.99
C MET A 183 -5.58 -11.05 -15.72
N MET A 184 -4.72 -10.06 -15.41
CA MET A 184 -3.41 -9.93 -16.04
C MET A 184 -2.53 -11.16 -15.86
N VAL A 185 -2.53 -11.78 -14.67
CA VAL A 185 -1.73 -12.99 -14.41
C VAL A 185 -2.38 -14.24 -15.02
N ARG A 186 -3.70 -14.27 -15.24
CA ARG A 186 -4.40 -15.40 -15.82
C ARG A 186 -4.18 -15.53 -17.33
N GLU A 187 -4.05 -14.40 -18.04
CA GLU A 187 -3.80 -14.39 -19.49
C GLU A 187 -2.42 -14.95 -19.85
N GLU A 188 -1.48 -14.99 -18.91
CA GLU A 188 -0.15 -15.56 -19.13
C GLU A 188 -0.08 -17.11 -18.95
N ARG A 189 -1.19 -17.78 -18.69
CA ARG A 189 -1.26 -19.25 -18.55
C ARG A 189 -1.75 -19.91 -19.81
#